data_6237a60ee77064c4b5f7c6e2729bd248
#
_entry.id   6237a60ee77064c4b5f7c6e2729bd248
#
_cell.length_a   1.000
_cell.length_b   1.000
_cell.length_c   1.000
_cell.angle_alpha   90.00
_cell.angle_beta   90.00
_cell.angle_gamma   90.00
#
_symmetry.space_group_name_H-M   'P 1'
#
loop_
_entity.id
_entity.type
_entity.pdbx_description
1 polymer ?
#
loop_
_entity_poly.entity_id
_entity_poly.type
_entity_poly.pdbx_seq_one_letter_code
_entity_poly.pdbx_strand_id
1 'polypeptide(L)'
;MYASDYSWYTSNYNNRTRGFDITLGRAFARYFSAGFTYNFESSELYGISIYLKDIGYQEGKSIKSSISPFISFNNTDDYYLPRSGFIISTSLEIAGVGGDQQFIASSSNFNFYQGLKDFIGWDLILRYKAKFYKLWDTGYLPVNQRIFLGGIGSLRGYGSRTVSPKRNNIRNYEYGGTIAFSNSAELSFPIIDRVKLRGALFFDYGYITDEDNKDPISEKNIQRYSTGIAFEWVTPMGPLQFVFAKPLNPKDGDDIENFEFTMGTRF
;
A
#
# COMPACT_ATOMS: atom_id res chain seq x y z
N MET A 1 -17.97 -10.59 6.68
CA MET A 1 -18.83 -9.96 5.65
C MET A 1 -18.97 -8.49 6.00
N TYR A 2 -18.66 -7.60 5.09
CA TYR A 2 -18.94 -6.17 5.22
C TYR A 2 -19.51 -5.65 3.91
N ALA A 3 -20.28 -4.57 3.95
CA ALA A 3 -20.75 -3.84 2.78
C ALA A 3 -20.21 -2.41 2.86
N SER A 4 -19.67 -1.89 1.78
CA SER A 4 -19.10 -0.54 1.72
C SER A 4 -19.74 0.24 0.58
N ASP A 5 -20.00 1.52 0.83
CA ASP A 5 -20.29 2.54 -0.19
C ASP A 5 -19.21 3.60 -0.04
N TYR A 6 -18.31 3.69 -1.00
CA TYR A 6 -17.12 4.50 -0.90
C TYR A 6 -16.94 5.32 -2.18
N SER A 7 -16.67 6.60 -2.02
CA SER A 7 -16.37 7.50 -3.12
C SER A 7 -14.97 8.03 -2.97
N TRP A 8 -14.14 7.85 -4.01
CA TRP A 8 -12.79 8.38 -4.10
C TRP A 8 -12.73 9.44 -5.19
N TYR A 9 -12.22 10.60 -4.82
CA TYR A 9 -12.04 11.71 -5.73
C TYR A 9 -10.54 11.93 -5.95
N THR A 10 -10.10 11.88 -7.20
CA THR A 10 -8.76 12.24 -7.60
C THR A 10 -8.84 13.36 -8.64
N SER A 11 -7.72 13.98 -8.97
CA SER A 11 -7.65 14.95 -10.06
C SER A 11 -7.89 14.33 -11.44
N ASN A 12 -7.72 13.01 -11.58
CA ASN A 12 -7.83 12.30 -12.86
C ASN A 12 -9.14 11.57 -13.08
N TYR A 13 -9.79 11.12 -12.03
CA TYR A 13 -11.06 10.41 -12.08
C TYR A 13 -11.71 10.38 -10.72
N ASN A 14 -13.02 10.15 -10.73
CA ASN A 14 -13.78 9.83 -9.54
C ASN A 14 -14.21 8.37 -9.61
N ASN A 15 -14.21 7.70 -8.47
CA ASN A 15 -14.64 6.32 -8.37
C ASN A 15 -15.65 6.17 -7.24
N ARG A 16 -16.77 5.54 -7.54
CA ARG A 16 -17.77 5.15 -6.56
C ARG A 16 -17.88 3.64 -6.53
N THR A 17 -17.66 3.06 -5.37
CA THR A 17 -17.58 1.61 -5.19
C THR A 17 -18.61 1.14 -4.19
N ARG A 18 -19.27 0.02 -4.51
CA ARG A 18 -20.17 -0.71 -3.61
C ARG A 18 -19.89 -2.19 -3.73
N GLY A 19 -19.78 -2.86 -2.59
CA GLY A 19 -19.45 -4.27 -2.62
C GLY A 19 -19.50 -4.95 -1.27
N PHE A 20 -19.13 -6.22 -1.28
CA PHE A 20 -18.97 -7.03 -0.07
C PHE A 20 -17.84 -8.04 -0.24
N ASP A 21 -17.25 -8.42 0.88
CA ASP A 21 -16.27 -9.49 0.95
C ASP A 21 -16.74 -10.60 1.87
N ILE A 22 -16.41 -11.83 1.50
CA ILE A 22 -16.57 -13.02 2.33
C ILE A 22 -15.21 -13.69 2.43
N THR A 23 -14.65 -13.73 3.65
CA THR A 23 -13.36 -14.38 3.91
C THR A 23 -13.57 -15.64 4.71
N LEU A 24 -13.04 -16.76 4.22
CA LEU A 24 -12.94 -18.02 4.92
C LEU A 24 -11.46 -18.35 5.11
N GLY A 25 -11.06 -18.52 6.35
CA GLY A 25 -9.67 -18.81 6.69
C GLY A 25 -9.56 -19.65 7.94
N ARG A 26 -8.43 -20.36 8.06
CA ARG A 26 -8.12 -21.21 9.21
C ARG A 26 -6.64 -21.12 9.57
N ALA A 27 -6.36 -21.11 10.87
CA ALA A 27 -5.02 -21.41 11.37
C ALA A 27 -4.76 -22.92 11.31
N PHE A 28 -3.73 -23.32 10.57
CA PHE A 28 -3.32 -24.71 10.42
C PHE A 28 -2.24 -25.10 11.42
N ALA A 29 -1.47 -24.11 11.89
CA ALA A 29 -0.45 -24.28 12.90
C ALA A 29 -0.37 -22.98 13.73
N ARG A 30 0.44 -23.02 14.81
CA ARG A 30 0.56 -21.91 15.76
C ARG A 30 0.80 -20.53 15.10
N TYR A 31 1.54 -20.50 14.01
CA TYR A 31 1.95 -19.25 13.32
C TYR A 31 1.47 -19.17 11.87
N PHE A 32 0.84 -20.22 11.37
CA PHE A 32 0.48 -20.34 9.96
C PHE A 32 -1.04 -20.34 9.78
N SER A 33 -1.51 -19.46 8.90
CA SER A 33 -2.91 -19.40 8.47
C SER A 33 -3.02 -19.34 6.96
N ALA A 34 -4.09 -19.87 6.42
CA ALA A 34 -4.44 -19.77 5.01
C ALA A 34 -5.95 -19.71 4.85
N GLY A 35 -6.37 -19.20 3.72
CA GLY A 35 -7.78 -19.05 3.40
C GLY A 35 -7.98 -18.47 2.02
N PHE A 36 -9.20 -18.06 1.75
CA PHE A 36 -9.55 -17.30 0.56
C PHE A 36 -10.61 -16.25 0.88
N THR A 37 -10.58 -15.16 0.13
CA THR A 37 -11.59 -14.11 0.14
C THR A 37 -12.31 -14.13 -1.19
N TYR A 38 -13.63 -14.15 -1.17
CA TYR A 38 -14.45 -13.81 -2.33
C TYR A 38 -14.83 -12.34 -2.22
N ASN A 39 -14.55 -11.56 -3.27
CA ASN A 39 -14.93 -10.16 -3.36
C ASN A 39 -15.92 -9.96 -4.51
N PHE A 40 -16.99 -9.22 -4.22
CA PHE A 40 -17.92 -8.71 -5.22
C PHE A 40 -18.01 -7.21 -5.08
N GLU A 41 -17.70 -6.49 -6.16
CA GLU A 41 -17.61 -5.03 -6.17
C GLU A 41 -18.22 -4.48 -7.46
N SER A 42 -19.12 -3.53 -7.32
CA SER A 42 -19.60 -2.69 -8.43
C SER A 42 -18.93 -1.33 -8.31
N SER A 43 -18.13 -0.95 -9.29
CA SER A 43 -17.46 0.35 -9.36
C SER A 43 -18.00 1.18 -10.52
N GLU A 44 -18.09 2.50 -10.28
CA GLU A 44 -18.49 3.49 -11.29
C GLU A 44 -17.38 4.54 -11.38
N LEU A 45 -16.72 4.55 -12.55
CA LEU A 45 -15.71 5.55 -12.90
C LEU A 45 -16.37 6.70 -13.64
N TYR A 46 -16.18 7.93 -13.18
CA TYR A 46 -16.73 9.13 -13.81
C TYR A 46 -15.80 10.32 -13.66
N GLY A 47 -15.99 11.35 -14.51
CA GLY A 47 -15.11 12.52 -14.52
C GLY A 47 -13.67 12.18 -14.90
N ILE A 48 -13.49 11.19 -15.77
CA ILE A 48 -12.16 10.76 -16.23
C ILE A 48 -11.54 11.89 -17.06
N SER A 49 -10.29 12.26 -16.72
CA SER A 49 -9.54 13.28 -17.45
C SER A 49 -9.32 12.89 -18.91
N ILE A 50 -9.19 13.88 -19.79
CA ILE A 50 -8.92 13.66 -21.21
C ILE A 50 -7.65 12.81 -21.43
N TYR A 51 -6.64 12.95 -20.57
CA TYR A 51 -5.38 12.21 -20.65
C TYR A 51 -5.54 10.72 -20.41
N LEU A 52 -6.42 10.33 -19.47
CA LEU A 52 -6.75 8.93 -19.24
C LEU A 52 -7.61 8.38 -20.38
N LYS A 53 -8.51 9.20 -20.95
CA LYS A 53 -9.29 8.80 -22.15
C LYS A 53 -8.39 8.53 -23.34
N ASP A 54 -7.36 9.36 -23.58
CA ASP A 54 -6.39 9.20 -24.66
C ASP A 54 -5.59 7.88 -24.58
N ILE A 55 -5.35 7.37 -23.38
CA ILE A 55 -4.67 6.07 -23.18
C ILE A 55 -5.63 4.90 -23.00
N GLY A 56 -6.92 5.09 -23.34
CA GLY A 56 -7.91 4.03 -23.50
C GLY A 56 -8.80 3.78 -22.29
N TYR A 57 -8.74 4.58 -21.22
CA TYR A 57 -9.68 4.46 -20.11
C TYR A 57 -11.02 5.14 -20.44
N GLN A 58 -12.11 4.54 -20.00
CA GLN A 58 -13.47 5.02 -20.27
C GLN A 58 -14.26 5.15 -18.96
N GLU A 59 -15.21 6.09 -18.99
CA GLU A 59 -16.21 6.23 -17.94
C GLU A 59 -17.22 5.07 -18.04
N GLY A 60 -17.74 4.66 -16.91
CA GLY A 60 -18.77 3.65 -16.85
C GLY A 60 -18.78 2.83 -15.58
N LYS A 61 -19.74 1.92 -15.55
CA LYS A 61 -19.87 0.93 -14.47
C LYS A 61 -19.19 -0.35 -14.88
N SER A 62 -18.52 -0.98 -13.93
CA SER A 62 -17.95 -2.31 -14.10
C SER A 62 -18.11 -3.12 -12.82
N ILE A 63 -18.23 -4.42 -12.99
CA ILE A 63 -18.37 -5.38 -11.91
C ILE A 63 -17.08 -6.17 -11.79
N LYS A 64 -16.51 -6.19 -10.58
CA LYS A 64 -15.45 -7.11 -10.19
C LYS A 64 -16.06 -8.25 -9.40
N SER A 65 -15.76 -9.47 -9.82
CA SER A 65 -15.99 -10.68 -9.04
C SER A 65 -14.69 -11.45 -9.01
N SER A 66 -14.10 -11.60 -7.83
CA SER A 66 -12.77 -12.18 -7.69
C SER A 66 -12.69 -13.16 -6.52
N ILE A 67 -11.73 -14.07 -6.63
CA ILE A 67 -11.33 -15.00 -5.56
C ILE A 67 -9.86 -14.73 -5.25
N SER A 68 -9.54 -14.57 -3.97
CA SER A 68 -8.21 -14.26 -3.47
C SER A 68 -7.77 -15.29 -2.44
N PRO A 69 -7.12 -16.42 -2.83
CA PRO A 69 -6.42 -17.26 -1.89
C PRO A 69 -5.28 -16.47 -1.22
N PHE A 70 -5.07 -16.73 0.05
CA PHE A 70 -4.00 -16.12 0.83
C PHE A 70 -3.35 -17.13 1.78
N ILE A 71 -2.08 -16.86 2.08
CA ILE A 71 -1.31 -17.52 3.13
C ILE A 71 -0.65 -16.48 4.00
N SER A 72 -0.51 -16.75 5.28
CA SER A 72 0.17 -15.88 6.23
C SER A 72 0.91 -16.69 7.27
N PHE A 73 2.13 -16.29 7.55
CA PHE A 73 2.93 -16.73 8.67
C PHE A 73 3.24 -15.54 9.57
N ASN A 74 2.98 -15.66 10.86
CA ASN A 74 3.22 -14.61 11.84
C ASN A 74 3.69 -15.21 13.16
N ASN A 75 4.96 -14.99 13.51
CA ASN A 75 5.55 -15.41 14.79
C ASN A 75 5.98 -14.23 15.67
N THR A 76 5.44 -13.03 15.43
CA THR A 76 5.76 -11.85 16.26
C THR A 76 5.27 -12.03 17.69
N ASP A 77 6.03 -11.46 18.63
CA ASP A 77 5.79 -11.54 20.08
C ASP A 77 4.65 -10.62 20.55
N ASP A 78 4.41 -9.49 19.89
CA ASP A 78 3.33 -8.54 20.22
C ASP A 78 2.56 -8.08 18.99
N TYR A 79 1.30 -7.71 19.19
CA TYR A 79 0.44 -7.26 18.10
C TYR A 79 0.70 -5.80 17.68
N TYR A 80 0.85 -4.88 18.63
CA TYR A 80 0.99 -3.44 18.35
C TYR A 80 2.44 -2.97 18.28
N LEU A 81 3.31 -3.57 19.08
CA LEU A 81 4.71 -3.18 19.20
C LEU A 81 5.62 -4.43 19.15
N PRO A 82 5.71 -5.11 18.03
CA PRO A 82 6.58 -6.28 17.91
C PRO A 82 8.04 -5.92 18.17
N ARG A 83 8.71 -6.74 18.99
CA ARG A 83 10.14 -6.66 19.27
C ARG A 83 10.94 -7.80 18.68
N SER A 84 10.26 -8.88 18.29
CA SER A 84 10.91 -10.04 17.68
C SER A 84 9.97 -10.75 16.71
N GLY A 85 10.57 -11.47 15.78
CA GLY A 85 9.86 -12.29 14.82
C GLY A 85 9.63 -11.61 13.49
N PHE A 86 8.81 -12.23 12.66
CA PHE A 86 8.48 -11.72 11.34
C PHE A 86 7.07 -12.12 10.91
N ILE A 87 6.56 -11.37 9.94
CA ILE A 87 5.28 -11.64 9.28
C ILE A 87 5.58 -11.77 7.79
N ILE A 88 5.12 -12.87 7.19
CA ILE A 88 5.06 -13.01 5.73
C ILE A 88 3.60 -13.26 5.38
N SER A 89 3.06 -12.50 4.45
CA SER A 89 1.73 -12.74 3.90
C SER A 89 1.74 -12.55 2.38
N THR A 90 1.06 -13.46 1.69
CA THR A 90 0.92 -13.41 0.24
C THR A 90 -0.52 -13.72 -0.13
N SER A 91 -1.06 -12.97 -1.07
CA SER A 91 -2.37 -13.21 -1.67
C SER A 91 -2.29 -13.11 -3.20
N LEU A 92 -3.15 -13.85 -3.86
CA LEU A 92 -3.30 -13.83 -5.32
C LEU A 92 -4.77 -13.60 -5.66
N GLU A 93 -5.14 -12.39 -6.06
CA GLU A 93 -6.49 -12.09 -6.52
C GLU A 93 -6.66 -12.50 -7.98
N ILE A 94 -7.70 -13.25 -8.26
CA ILE A 94 -8.10 -13.68 -9.61
C ILE A 94 -9.47 -13.08 -9.88
N ALA A 95 -9.51 -12.00 -10.65
CA ALA A 95 -10.73 -11.35 -11.10
C ALA A 95 -11.16 -11.89 -12.46
N GLY A 96 -12.49 -12.02 -12.66
CA GLY A 96 -13.08 -12.62 -13.85
C GLY A 96 -13.92 -13.85 -13.57
N VAL A 97 -14.25 -14.11 -12.31
CA VAL A 97 -15.16 -15.19 -11.89
C VAL A 97 -16.61 -14.71 -11.98
N GLY A 98 -17.00 -14.26 -13.19
CA GLY A 98 -18.23 -13.50 -13.42
C GLY A 98 -18.05 -12.00 -13.14
N GLY A 99 -18.45 -11.14 -14.08
CA GLY A 99 -18.22 -9.68 -14.03
C GLY A 99 -17.37 -9.21 -15.20
N ASP A 100 -17.15 -7.89 -15.24
CA ASP A 100 -16.52 -7.24 -16.39
C ASP A 100 -15.00 -7.17 -16.26
N GLN A 101 -14.49 -7.00 -15.03
CA GLN A 101 -13.06 -6.83 -14.76
C GLN A 101 -12.34 -8.18 -14.83
N GLN A 102 -11.23 -8.23 -15.55
CA GLN A 102 -10.42 -9.44 -15.75
C GLN A 102 -8.94 -9.12 -15.58
N PHE A 103 -8.39 -9.53 -14.44
CA PHE A 103 -6.97 -9.36 -14.10
C PHE A 103 -6.54 -10.37 -13.04
N ILE A 104 -5.24 -10.52 -12.88
CA ILE A 104 -4.63 -11.23 -11.75
C ILE A 104 -3.76 -10.24 -10.99
N ALA A 105 -3.90 -10.20 -9.66
CA ALA A 105 -3.08 -9.35 -8.80
C ALA A 105 -2.42 -10.18 -7.70
N SER A 106 -1.09 -10.06 -7.58
CA SER A 106 -0.33 -10.64 -6.47
C SER A 106 0.10 -9.54 -5.52
N SER A 107 -0.09 -9.78 -4.23
CA SER A 107 0.39 -8.92 -3.14
C SER A 107 1.17 -9.76 -2.15
N SER A 108 2.40 -9.34 -1.83
CA SER A 108 3.24 -9.98 -0.82
C SER A 108 3.77 -8.93 0.14
N ASN A 109 3.69 -9.22 1.44
CA ASN A 109 4.19 -8.37 2.50
C ASN A 109 5.17 -9.17 3.37
N PHE A 110 6.28 -8.53 3.72
CA PHE A 110 7.27 -9.04 4.65
C PHE A 110 7.57 -7.97 5.70
N ASN A 111 7.41 -8.30 6.97
CA ASN A 111 7.79 -7.45 8.09
C ASN A 111 8.71 -8.24 9.01
N PHE A 112 9.84 -7.67 9.38
CA PHE A 112 10.83 -8.24 10.29
C PHE A 112 11.06 -7.28 11.46
N TYR A 113 11.20 -7.84 12.66
CA TYR A 113 11.40 -7.11 13.91
C TYR A 113 12.52 -7.76 14.73
N GLN A 114 13.47 -6.93 15.19
CA GLN A 114 14.55 -7.35 16.05
C GLN A 114 14.80 -6.33 17.15
N GLY A 115 14.46 -6.69 18.36
CA GLY A 115 14.84 -5.94 19.57
C GLY A 115 16.34 -6.02 19.82
N LEU A 116 16.94 -4.92 20.18
CA LEU A 116 18.39 -4.81 20.43
C LEU A 116 18.72 -4.66 21.91
N LYS A 117 17.73 -4.68 22.79
CA LYS A 117 17.91 -4.45 24.25
C LYS A 117 18.91 -5.40 24.87
N ASP A 118 18.87 -6.67 24.52
CA ASP A 118 19.76 -7.70 25.06
C ASP A 118 21.22 -7.56 24.59
N PHE A 119 21.43 -6.85 23.47
CA PHE A 119 22.76 -6.63 22.88
C PHE A 119 23.41 -5.34 23.34
N ILE A 120 22.64 -4.26 23.47
CA ILE A 120 23.17 -2.91 23.73
C ILE A 120 22.60 -2.26 24.99
N GLY A 121 21.71 -2.94 25.73
CA GLY A 121 21.11 -2.45 26.98
C GLY A 121 20.03 -1.37 26.79
N TRP A 122 19.80 -0.91 25.56
CA TRP A 122 18.81 0.12 25.24
C TRP A 122 17.66 -0.47 24.42
N ASP A 123 16.39 -0.08 24.70
CA ASP A 123 15.19 -0.62 24.07
C ASP A 123 15.00 -0.11 22.62
N LEU A 124 15.99 -0.38 21.77
CA LEU A 124 15.88 -0.16 20.33
C LEU A 124 15.22 -1.35 19.64
N ILE A 125 14.47 -1.06 18.59
CA ILE A 125 13.86 -2.08 17.74
C ILE A 125 14.22 -1.76 16.28
N LEU A 126 14.96 -2.67 15.66
CA LEU A 126 15.18 -2.65 14.21
C LEU A 126 13.94 -3.25 13.54
N ARG A 127 13.36 -2.52 12.58
CA ARG A 127 12.23 -2.97 11.79
C ARG A 127 12.57 -2.88 10.31
N TYR A 128 12.22 -3.89 9.56
CA TYR A 128 12.28 -3.88 8.11
C TYR A 128 10.94 -4.33 7.54
N LYS A 129 10.39 -3.53 6.65
CA LYS A 129 9.10 -3.81 6.01
C LYS A 129 9.29 -3.78 4.50
N ALA A 130 8.79 -4.77 3.79
CA ALA A 130 8.81 -4.81 2.34
C ALA A 130 7.44 -5.23 1.80
N LYS A 131 7.05 -4.62 0.70
CA LYS A 131 5.82 -4.94 -0.01
C LYS A 131 6.13 -5.09 -1.49
N PHE A 132 5.58 -6.12 -2.08
CA PHE A 132 5.66 -6.37 -3.51
C PHE A 132 4.26 -6.54 -4.07
N TYR A 133 4.01 -5.88 -5.19
CA TYR A 133 2.76 -5.97 -5.93
C TYR A 133 3.04 -6.25 -7.38
N LYS A 134 2.30 -7.17 -7.95
CA LYS A 134 2.29 -7.38 -9.41
C LYS A 134 0.87 -7.61 -9.90
N LEU A 135 0.55 -6.97 -11.01
CA LEU A 135 -0.74 -6.98 -11.65
C LEU A 135 -0.55 -7.44 -13.10
N TRP A 136 -1.38 -8.37 -13.54
CA TRP A 136 -1.45 -8.85 -14.91
C TRP A 136 -2.81 -8.50 -15.48
N ASP A 137 -2.83 -7.71 -16.54
CA ASP A 137 -4.04 -7.44 -17.33
C ASP A 137 -4.36 -8.69 -18.15
N THR A 138 -5.50 -9.32 -17.93
CA THR A 138 -5.96 -10.51 -18.67
C THR A 138 -7.20 -10.24 -19.53
N GLY A 139 -7.64 -8.97 -19.59
CA GLY A 139 -8.79 -8.55 -20.40
C GLY A 139 -9.20 -7.12 -20.14
N TYR A 140 -9.85 -6.83 -19.03
CA TYR A 140 -10.24 -5.47 -18.67
C TYR A 140 -9.74 -5.10 -17.27
N LEU A 141 -8.76 -4.19 -17.24
CA LEU A 141 -8.17 -3.63 -16.05
C LEU A 141 -8.47 -2.14 -15.94
N PRO A 142 -9.42 -1.71 -15.09
CA PRO A 142 -9.72 -0.29 -14.91
C PRO A 142 -8.62 0.44 -14.11
N VAL A 143 -8.51 1.75 -14.29
CA VAL A 143 -7.45 2.57 -13.66
C VAL A 143 -7.46 2.54 -12.14
N ASN A 144 -8.63 2.41 -11.51
CA ASN A 144 -8.76 2.34 -10.05
C ASN A 144 -8.16 1.07 -9.42
N GLN A 145 -7.96 0.01 -10.21
CA GLN A 145 -7.31 -1.24 -9.77
C GLN A 145 -5.78 -1.21 -9.94
N ARG A 146 -5.23 -0.23 -10.65
CA ARG A 146 -3.78 -0.12 -10.85
C ARG A 146 -3.05 0.29 -9.58
N ILE A 147 -1.75 0.03 -9.54
CA ILE A 147 -0.91 0.20 -8.37
C ILE A 147 -0.36 1.63 -8.32
N PHE A 148 -0.35 2.21 -7.11
CA PHE A 148 0.21 3.52 -6.82
C PHE A 148 1.01 3.44 -5.52
N LEU A 149 2.11 4.18 -5.42
CA LEU A 149 2.89 4.38 -4.21
C LEU A 149 2.71 5.82 -3.68
N GLY A 150 3.23 6.08 -2.50
CA GLY A 150 3.13 7.35 -1.78
C GLY A 150 2.29 7.23 -0.52
N GLY A 151 2.60 8.07 0.46
CA GLY A 151 1.96 8.09 1.78
C GLY A 151 2.53 7.08 2.77
N ILE A 152 2.07 7.16 4.03
CA ILE A 152 2.53 6.34 5.17
C ILE A 152 2.54 4.83 4.87
N GLY A 153 1.64 4.37 4.02
CA GLY A 153 1.51 2.94 3.71
C GLY A 153 2.61 2.36 2.82
N SER A 154 3.39 3.19 2.11
CA SER A 154 4.35 2.71 1.11
C SER A 154 5.61 3.56 0.98
N LEU A 155 5.50 4.88 0.91
CA LEU A 155 6.62 5.79 0.67
C LEU A 155 6.30 7.16 1.27
N ARG A 156 6.73 7.39 2.50
CA ARG A 156 6.50 8.63 3.25
C ARG A 156 7.21 9.82 2.61
N GLY A 157 6.64 11.01 2.75
CA GLY A 157 7.18 12.25 2.17
C GLY A 157 6.70 12.54 0.74
N TYR A 158 5.96 11.62 0.15
CA TYR A 158 5.26 11.79 -1.11
C TYR A 158 3.76 11.64 -0.89
N GLY A 159 2.96 12.47 -1.56
CA GLY A 159 1.51 12.44 -1.42
C GLY A 159 0.92 11.05 -1.66
N SER A 160 -0.16 10.74 -0.95
CA SER A 160 -0.79 9.42 -1.03
C SER A 160 -1.22 9.10 -2.46
N ARG A 161 -0.76 7.95 -2.98
CA ARG A 161 -1.06 7.45 -4.34
C ARG A 161 -0.58 8.37 -5.47
N THR A 162 0.44 9.20 -5.28
CA THR A 162 0.94 10.14 -6.30
C THR A 162 2.23 9.70 -6.97
N VAL A 163 2.90 8.67 -6.43
CA VAL A 163 4.10 8.08 -7.04
C VAL A 163 3.67 6.92 -7.93
N SER A 164 3.58 7.19 -9.21
CA SER A 164 3.26 6.21 -10.26
C SER A 164 3.64 6.75 -11.64
N PRO A 165 3.67 5.91 -12.68
CA PRO A 165 3.71 6.39 -14.05
C PRO A 165 2.63 7.45 -14.29
N LYS A 166 3.05 8.57 -14.89
CA LYS A 166 2.21 9.74 -15.17
C LYS A 166 2.55 10.33 -16.53
N ARG A 167 1.54 10.77 -17.25
CA ARG A 167 1.72 11.29 -18.61
C ARG A 167 2.59 12.54 -18.61
N ASN A 168 3.64 12.56 -19.45
CA ASN A 168 4.62 13.65 -19.58
C ASN A 168 5.26 14.09 -18.25
N ASN A 169 5.28 13.23 -17.21
CA ASN A 169 5.74 13.57 -15.86
C ASN A 169 5.00 14.78 -15.24
N ILE A 170 3.78 15.07 -15.69
CA ILE A 170 2.98 16.16 -15.16
C ILE A 170 2.24 15.67 -13.90
N ARG A 171 2.32 16.49 -12.83
CA ARG A 171 1.56 16.25 -11.59
C ARG A 171 0.07 16.11 -11.87
N ASN A 172 -0.58 15.22 -11.15
CA ASN A 172 -2.00 14.89 -11.25
C ASN A 172 -2.40 14.15 -12.55
N TYR A 173 -1.44 13.56 -13.29
CA TYR A 173 -1.73 12.73 -14.46
C TYR A 173 -1.27 11.28 -14.27
N GLU A 174 -1.31 10.84 -13.00
CA GLU A 174 -1.01 9.48 -12.59
C GLU A 174 -2.05 8.50 -13.17
N TYR A 175 -1.57 7.41 -13.77
CA TYR A 175 -2.43 6.33 -14.26
C TYR A 175 -2.10 4.97 -13.63
N GLY A 176 -1.12 4.93 -12.70
CA GLY A 176 -0.74 3.74 -11.96
C GLY A 176 0.19 2.80 -12.72
N GLY A 177 0.82 1.90 -11.98
CA GLY A 177 1.72 0.87 -12.50
C GLY A 177 1.11 -0.53 -12.45
N THR A 178 1.86 -1.50 -12.97
CA THR A 178 1.55 -2.93 -12.92
C THR A 178 2.48 -3.71 -12.01
N ILE A 179 3.68 -3.19 -11.72
CA ILE A 179 4.60 -3.75 -10.72
C ILE A 179 4.99 -2.62 -9.77
N ALA A 180 4.97 -2.91 -8.48
CA ALA A 180 5.52 -2.02 -7.46
C ALA A 180 6.23 -2.80 -6.37
N PHE A 181 7.30 -2.20 -5.86
CA PHE A 181 8.05 -2.64 -4.71
C PHE A 181 8.28 -1.45 -3.79
N SER A 182 7.96 -1.60 -2.51
CA SER A 182 8.31 -0.62 -1.49
C SER A 182 8.93 -1.31 -0.30
N ASN A 183 9.92 -0.66 0.31
CA ASN A 183 10.48 -1.11 1.57
C ASN A 183 10.82 0.05 2.49
N SER A 184 10.88 -0.25 3.77
CA SER A 184 11.22 0.68 4.84
C SER A 184 12.15 0.00 5.82
N ALA A 185 13.28 0.62 6.10
CA ALA A 185 14.15 0.26 7.22
C ALA A 185 13.96 1.30 8.33
N GLU A 186 13.64 0.85 9.54
CA GLU A 186 13.32 1.72 10.66
C GLU A 186 14.12 1.34 11.90
N LEU A 187 14.55 2.34 12.66
CA LEU A 187 15.12 2.18 14.00
C LEU A 187 14.22 2.89 15.00
N SER A 188 13.44 2.11 15.76
CA SER A 188 12.53 2.64 16.77
C SER A 188 13.21 2.69 18.15
N PHE A 189 13.00 3.78 18.87
CA PHE A 189 13.55 4.03 20.20
C PHE A 189 12.49 4.60 21.15
N PRO A 190 12.55 4.31 22.44
CA PRO A 190 11.62 4.84 23.42
C PRO A 190 11.86 6.33 23.65
N ILE A 191 10.77 7.11 23.76
CA ILE A 191 10.79 8.52 24.20
C ILE A 191 10.21 8.59 25.62
N ILE A 192 9.00 8.07 25.81
CA ILE A 192 8.35 8.02 27.11
C ILE A 192 7.70 6.64 27.28
N ASP A 193 8.39 5.73 27.98
CA ASP A 193 7.93 4.34 28.14
C ASP A 193 6.57 4.23 28.86
N ARG A 194 6.33 5.08 29.85
CA ARG A 194 5.10 5.09 30.64
C ARG A 194 3.84 5.18 29.80
N VAL A 195 3.88 5.95 28.71
CA VAL A 195 2.75 6.19 27.81
C VAL A 195 2.92 5.50 26.46
N LYS A 196 3.95 4.64 26.34
CA LYS A 196 4.27 3.93 25.09
C LYS A 196 4.46 4.87 23.89
N LEU A 197 5.10 6.02 24.15
CA LEU A 197 5.51 6.95 23.08
C LEU A 197 6.92 6.59 22.61
N ARG A 198 7.06 6.34 21.33
CA ARG A 198 8.33 5.99 20.67
C ARG A 198 8.62 6.93 19.50
N GLY A 199 9.90 7.11 19.23
CA GLY A 199 10.39 7.68 17.98
C GLY A 199 10.84 6.57 17.05
N ALA A 200 10.81 6.81 15.75
CA ALA A 200 11.39 5.91 14.76
C ALA A 200 12.08 6.73 13.66
N LEU A 201 13.37 6.54 13.48
CA LEU A 201 14.07 7.01 12.29
C LEU A 201 13.83 6.01 11.18
N PHE A 202 13.59 6.50 9.96
CA PHE A 202 13.31 5.62 8.84
C PHE A 202 14.01 6.03 7.54
N PHE A 203 14.18 5.06 6.68
CA PHE A 203 14.54 5.22 5.28
C PHE A 203 13.59 4.37 4.45
N ASP A 204 12.89 5.01 3.51
CA ASP A 204 11.95 4.37 2.59
C ASP A 204 12.51 4.37 1.18
N TYR A 205 12.22 3.28 0.45
CA TYR A 205 12.49 3.13 -0.97
C TYR A 205 11.24 2.61 -1.67
N GLY A 206 10.89 3.23 -2.78
CA GLY A 206 9.80 2.83 -3.66
C GLY A 206 10.24 2.69 -5.11
N TYR A 207 9.82 1.60 -5.74
CA TYR A 207 9.97 1.35 -7.17
C TYR A 207 8.61 0.99 -7.75
N ILE A 208 8.26 1.61 -8.88
CA ILE A 208 7.03 1.30 -9.60
C ILE A 208 7.24 1.41 -11.10
N THR A 209 6.64 0.50 -11.85
CA THR A 209 6.71 0.47 -13.32
C THR A 209 5.38 0.00 -13.93
N ASP A 210 5.18 0.36 -15.19
CA ASP A 210 4.08 -0.12 -16.04
C ASP A 210 4.63 -1.02 -17.15
N GLU A 211 4.43 -2.34 -17.00
CA GLU A 211 4.83 -3.32 -18.04
C GLU A 211 3.92 -3.25 -19.28
N ASP A 212 2.65 -2.87 -19.11
CA ASP A 212 1.69 -2.76 -20.22
C ASP A 212 2.01 -1.60 -21.14
N ASN A 213 2.87 -0.66 -20.68
CA ASN A 213 3.28 0.51 -21.45
C ASN A 213 2.10 1.29 -22.04
N LYS A 214 1.08 1.54 -21.21
CA LYS A 214 -0.16 2.23 -21.62
C LYS A 214 0.12 3.61 -22.23
N ASP A 215 1.15 4.30 -21.77
CA ASP A 215 1.58 5.59 -22.29
C ASP A 215 3.09 5.57 -22.62
N PRO A 216 3.49 5.49 -23.92
CA PRO A 216 4.90 5.36 -24.32
C PRO A 216 5.75 6.59 -24.00
N ILE A 217 5.17 7.74 -23.72
CA ILE A 217 5.87 8.99 -23.40
C ILE A 217 6.08 9.21 -21.90
N SER A 218 5.54 8.34 -21.06
CA SER A 218 5.71 8.39 -19.61
C SER A 218 7.02 7.73 -19.17
N GLU A 219 7.59 8.21 -18.03
CA GLU A 219 8.69 7.53 -17.37
C GLU A 219 8.21 6.15 -16.90
N LYS A 220 8.87 5.09 -17.36
CA LYS A 220 8.46 3.71 -17.07
C LYS A 220 8.91 3.24 -15.70
N ASN A 221 10.15 3.55 -15.32
CA ASN A 221 10.81 3.01 -14.15
C ASN A 221 11.00 4.12 -13.12
N ILE A 222 10.06 4.25 -12.22
CA ILE A 222 10.07 5.31 -11.21
C ILE A 222 10.68 4.77 -9.92
N GLN A 223 11.72 5.45 -9.44
CA GLN A 223 12.37 5.16 -8.15
C GLN A 223 12.35 6.43 -7.32
N ARG A 224 11.92 6.28 -6.05
CA ARG A 224 11.91 7.38 -5.09
C ARG A 224 12.39 6.89 -3.74
N TYR A 225 13.07 7.78 -3.01
CA TYR A 225 13.54 7.51 -1.65
C TYR A 225 13.15 8.67 -0.74
N SER A 226 12.98 8.35 0.53
CA SER A 226 12.77 9.34 1.56
C SER A 226 13.37 8.89 2.89
N THR A 227 13.55 9.84 3.78
CA THR A 227 13.97 9.60 5.17
C THR A 227 13.23 10.54 6.09
N GLY A 228 13.22 10.23 7.38
CA GLY A 228 12.57 11.09 8.34
C GLY A 228 12.48 10.49 9.73
N ILE A 229 11.61 11.10 10.52
CA ILE A 229 11.28 10.65 11.86
C ILE A 229 9.77 10.49 12.01
N ALA A 230 9.36 9.40 12.65
CA ALA A 230 7.99 9.17 13.06
C ALA A 230 7.87 9.17 14.57
N PHE A 231 6.80 9.74 15.11
CA PHE A 231 6.40 9.64 16.50
C PHE A 231 5.20 8.71 16.59
N GLU A 232 5.35 7.64 17.34
CA GLU A 232 4.41 6.55 17.45
C GLU A 232 3.88 6.46 18.87
N TRP A 233 2.59 6.60 19.05
CA TRP A 233 1.97 6.60 20.34
C TRP A 233 0.83 5.58 20.41
N VAL A 234 0.97 4.58 21.29
CA VAL A 234 -0.10 3.61 21.54
C VAL A 234 -1.04 4.17 22.60
N THR A 235 -2.15 4.73 22.16
CA THR A 235 -3.19 5.31 23.03
C THR A 235 -4.30 4.30 23.33
N PRO A 236 -5.14 4.54 24.36
CA PRO A 236 -6.32 3.72 24.60
C PRO A 236 -7.35 3.73 23.44
N MET A 237 -7.34 4.76 22.60
CA MET A 237 -8.20 4.88 21.42
C MET A 237 -7.59 4.22 20.16
N GLY A 238 -6.36 3.70 20.26
CA GLY A 238 -5.62 3.11 19.17
C GLY A 238 -4.27 3.79 18.93
N PRO A 239 -3.43 3.18 18.07
CA PRO A 239 -2.13 3.75 17.72
C PRO A 239 -2.29 5.05 16.92
N LEU A 240 -1.48 6.05 17.27
CA LEU A 240 -1.34 7.31 16.55
C LEU A 240 0.08 7.40 15.99
N GLN A 241 0.22 7.90 14.77
CA GLN A 241 1.52 8.14 14.17
C GLN A 241 1.57 9.52 13.52
N PHE A 242 2.62 10.29 13.87
CA PHE A 242 2.97 11.57 13.26
C PHE A 242 4.28 11.38 12.53
N VAL A 243 4.31 11.67 11.24
CA VAL A 243 5.47 11.43 10.38
C VAL A 243 5.96 12.76 9.84
N PHE A 244 7.26 13.01 9.98
CA PHE A 244 7.98 14.10 9.35
C PHE A 244 8.98 13.48 8.39
N ALA A 245 8.72 13.64 7.10
CA ALA A 245 9.47 12.99 6.05
C ALA A 245 10.14 14.02 5.12
N LYS A 246 11.28 13.64 4.57
CA LYS A 246 12.00 14.40 3.56
C LYS A 246 12.28 13.51 2.36
N PRO A 247 11.70 13.80 1.19
CA PRO A 247 12.11 13.18 -0.07
C PRO A 247 13.58 13.46 -0.38
N LEU A 248 14.32 12.45 -0.84
CA LEU A 248 15.75 12.55 -1.13
C LEU A 248 16.04 12.72 -2.62
N ASN A 249 15.14 12.25 -3.49
CA ASN A 249 15.28 12.35 -4.95
C ASN A 249 13.98 12.77 -5.64
N PRO A 250 13.33 13.88 -5.19
CA PRO A 250 12.12 14.35 -5.83
C PRO A 250 12.39 14.73 -7.29
N LYS A 251 11.40 14.52 -8.15
CA LYS A 251 11.42 14.91 -9.56
C LYS A 251 10.31 15.91 -9.83
N ASP A 252 10.43 16.63 -10.95
CA ASP A 252 9.37 17.51 -11.42
C ASP A 252 8.08 16.72 -11.59
N GLY A 253 6.98 17.28 -11.10
CA GLY A 253 5.67 16.64 -11.11
C GLY A 253 5.42 15.68 -9.93
N ASP A 254 6.35 15.49 -9.00
CA ASP A 254 6.06 14.77 -7.75
C ASP A 254 5.24 15.64 -6.80
N ASP A 255 4.32 15.01 -6.09
CA ASP A 255 3.58 15.63 -5.00
C ASP A 255 4.31 15.36 -3.68
N ILE A 256 4.75 16.41 -3.00
CA ILE A 256 5.56 16.33 -1.78
C ILE A 256 4.68 16.60 -0.57
N GLU A 257 4.71 15.66 0.39
CA GLU A 257 3.97 15.75 1.64
C GLU A 257 4.93 15.49 2.82
N ASN A 258 5.52 16.57 3.36
CA ASN A 258 6.54 16.46 4.41
C ASN A 258 5.98 16.09 5.79
N PHE A 259 4.68 16.21 6.00
CA PHE A 259 4.01 15.86 7.24
C PHE A 259 2.78 14.99 6.97
N GLU A 260 2.71 13.87 7.63
CA GLU A 260 1.59 12.93 7.54
C GLU A 260 1.12 12.53 8.94
N PHE A 261 -0.17 12.26 9.09
CA PHE A 261 -0.77 11.77 10.32
C PHE A 261 -1.67 10.58 10.04
N THR A 262 -1.61 9.56 10.89
CA THR A 262 -2.54 8.43 10.83
C THR A 262 -2.95 7.96 12.23
N MET A 263 -4.13 7.38 12.31
CA MET A 263 -4.72 6.80 13.51
C MET A 263 -5.27 5.40 13.21
N GLY A 264 -5.09 4.48 14.16
CA GLY A 264 -5.62 3.13 14.04
C GLY A 264 -4.79 2.16 13.21
N THR A 265 -3.68 2.61 12.63
CA THR A 265 -2.76 1.74 11.88
C THR A 265 -1.72 1.11 12.82
N ARG A 266 -1.33 -0.12 12.51
CA ARG A 266 -0.25 -0.84 13.19
C ARG A 266 1.11 -0.30 12.76
N PHE A 267 2.04 -0.17 13.70
CA PHE A 267 3.42 0.28 13.45
C PHE A 267 4.30 -0.78 12.81
#